data_77a83ff30562ffdd68f922f2138726a8
#
_entry.id   77a83ff30562ffdd68f922f2138726a8
#
_cell.length_a   1.000
_cell.length_b   1.000
_cell.length_c   1.000
_cell.angle_alpha   90.00
_cell.angle_beta   90.00
_cell.angle_gamma   90.00
#
_symmetry.space_group_name_H-M   'P 1'
#
loop_
_entity.id
_entity.type
_entity.pdbx_description
1 polymer ?
#
loop_
_entity_poly.entity_id
_entity_poly.type
_entity_poly.pdbx_seq_one_letter_code
_entity_poly.pdbx_strand_id
1 'polypeptide(L)'
;GDSVKTLAKIFGQTSATRLRVLLFLLLWLAYGAAINSSNLLAFDLQQIGVEAMVERGHFYLEGSASPQMQTKGDVFEYRGHKYAAKQPGQFMAGAIVYFLLNKLGLTYVNHYLLTSALVTFFTTSLILAFSSLALFGMACEMTAEGGSLFWPLAATLSYALGTTAFSYSGIAHHDALATGYLVIAFYFIFQLARRSVDQRASCLMSGGAGLLLGLTVTTSMLPFFMVILCALYFLSLRRWKLQPVFLLGLLAGLLPLFIYDAISFGNPLRLANMAGARVFDDTFWYFDPKNFGDKVVLYARALMSYVPVFAVGLFGFSYYPRQIKRSFEFLTAIGMMIVLAAFVFNISSDGDCQFGPRYLMPAMPFACLGIVGFSYLSSFSERQLAAVAVVLAGFISFVVNLVGAVRGAMNCPHGRNAFWNQLAGIGQGEAQSYPLAPWLILPFVVCTILFVLNLAAQRRTRTHPI
;
A
#
# COMPACT_ATOMS: atom_id res chain seq x y z
N GLY A 1 13.55 20.39 37.67
CA GLY A 1 13.85 21.32 36.58
C GLY A 1 14.18 20.62 35.25
N ASP A 2 14.82 19.44 35.28
CA ASP A 2 15.33 18.78 34.08
C ASP A 2 14.27 17.94 33.32
N SER A 3 13.29 17.42 33.98
CA SER A 3 12.17 16.67 33.38
C SER A 3 11.32 17.57 32.45
N VAL A 4 11.11 18.83 32.83
CA VAL A 4 10.36 19.81 32.04
C VAL A 4 11.17 20.24 30.82
N LYS A 5 12.50 20.35 30.90
CA LYS A 5 13.39 20.65 29.81
C LYS A 5 13.49 19.47 28.82
N THR A 6 13.45 18.24 29.32
CA THR A 6 13.44 17.03 28.47
C THR A 6 12.13 16.89 27.72
N LEU A 7 10.99 17.14 28.36
CA LEU A 7 9.69 17.22 27.70
C LEU A 7 9.64 18.39 26.69
N ALA A 8 10.16 19.56 27.02
CA ALA A 8 10.24 20.67 26.09
C ALA A 8 11.14 20.36 24.86
N LYS A 9 12.19 19.55 25.04
CA LYS A 9 13.04 19.08 23.95
C LYS A 9 12.36 18.02 23.08
N ILE A 10 11.55 17.15 23.65
CA ILE A 10 10.69 16.19 22.93
C ILE A 10 9.55 16.91 22.22
N PHE A 11 8.95 17.92 22.84
CA PHE A 11 7.92 18.78 22.25
C PHE A 11 8.48 19.92 21.38
N GLY A 12 9.79 20.16 21.38
CA GLY A 12 10.50 21.12 20.54
C GLY A 12 10.79 20.66 19.11
N GLN A 13 10.25 19.50 18.71
CA GLN A 13 10.25 19.09 17.31
C GLN A 13 9.58 20.18 16.47
N THR A 14 10.17 20.46 15.28
CA THR A 14 9.59 21.45 14.36
C THR A 14 8.13 21.09 14.08
N SER A 15 7.28 22.09 13.92
CA SER A 15 5.84 21.90 13.61
C SER A 15 5.59 20.92 12.45
N ALA A 16 6.51 20.89 11.48
CA ALA A 16 6.47 19.94 10.34
C ALA A 16 6.67 18.48 10.76
N THR A 17 7.56 18.20 11.71
CA THR A 17 7.79 16.84 12.20
C THR A 17 6.59 16.32 12.98
N ARG A 18 5.99 17.18 13.83
CA ARG A 18 4.75 16.82 14.55
C ARG A 18 3.63 16.47 13.59
N LEU A 19 3.44 17.26 12.54
CA LEU A 19 2.42 16.99 11.53
C LEU A 19 2.60 15.62 10.87
N ARG A 20 3.84 15.27 10.51
CA ARG A 20 4.16 13.96 9.90
C ARG A 20 3.87 12.80 10.85
N VAL A 21 4.26 12.93 12.11
CA VAL A 21 4.00 11.90 13.13
C VAL A 21 2.50 11.72 13.37
N LEU A 22 1.77 12.83 13.52
CA LEU A 22 0.31 12.78 13.72
C LEU A 22 -0.41 12.21 12.50
N LEU A 23 0.01 12.58 11.28
CA LEU A 23 -0.56 12.02 10.04
C LEU A 23 -0.32 10.51 9.95
N PHE A 24 0.89 10.05 10.26
CA PHE A 24 1.22 8.63 10.29
C PHE A 24 0.36 7.88 11.31
N LEU A 25 0.31 8.35 12.56
CA LEU A 25 -0.48 7.71 13.62
C LEU A 25 -1.98 7.69 13.27
N LEU A 26 -2.51 8.81 12.76
CA LEU A 26 -3.90 8.90 12.34
C LEU A 26 -4.24 7.83 11.31
N LEU A 27 -3.44 7.68 10.25
CA LEU A 27 -3.68 6.72 9.19
C LEU A 27 -3.51 5.28 9.69
N TRP A 28 -2.46 4.99 10.45
CA TRP A 28 -2.22 3.66 10.99
C TRP A 28 -3.32 3.21 11.94
N LEU A 29 -3.78 4.09 12.86
CA LEU A 29 -4.88 3.82 13.77
C LEU A 29 -6.22 3.67 13.03
N ALA A 30 -6.47 4.47 11.98
CA ALA A 30 -7.66 4.34 11.14
C ALA A 30 -7.70 2.97 10.44
N TYR A 31 -6.59 2.53 9.87
CA TYR A 31 -6.48 1.23 9.23
C TYR A 31 -6.71 0.09 10.24
N GLY A 32 -6.09 0.17 11.40
CA GLY A 32 -6.28 -0.83 12.45
C GLY A 32 -7.71 -0.90 12.98
N ALA A 33 -8.36 0.25 13.17
CA ALA A 33 -9.75 0.31 13.62
C ALA A 33 -10.76 -0.25 12.60
N ALA A 34 -10.41 -0.22 11.30
CA ALA A 34 -11.23 -0.76 10.23
C ALA A 34 -11.07 -2.29 10.05
N ILE A 35 -10.07 -2.93 10.65
CA ILE A 35 -9.89 -4.38 10.56
C ILE A 35 -11.11 -5.10 11.11
N ASN A 36 -11.69 -5.98 10.32
CA ASN A 36 -12.95 -6.65 10.65
C ASN A 36 -12.92 -8.16 10.35
N SER A 37 -13.81 -8.89 11.01
CA SER A 37 -13.91 -10.34 10.92
C SER A 37 -14.25 -10.82 9.51
N SER A 38 -15.03 -10.07 8.73
CA SER A 38 -15.36 -10.44 7.35
C SER A 38 -14.10 -10.54 6.49
N ASN A 39 -13.23 -9.55 6.54
CA ASN A 39 -11.95 -9.55 5.81
C ASN A 39 -10.99 -10.62 6.32
N LEU A 40 -10.87 -10.80 7.64
CA LEU A 40 -9.96 -11.77 8.24
C LEU A 40 -10.34 -13.22 7.92
N LEU A 41 -11.63 -13.51 7.82
CA LEU A 41 -12.14 -14.86 7.49
C LEU A 41 -12.21 -15.12 5.99
N ALA A 42 -12.45 -14.09 5.18
CA ALA A 42 -12.56 -14.24 3.74
C ALA A 42 -11.20 -14.41 3.04
N PHE A 43 -10.12 -13.86 3.61
CA PHE A 43 -8.77 -13.95 3.07
C PHE A 43 -7.77 -14.41 4.14
N ASP A 44 -7.86 -15.67 4.48
CA ASP A 44 -7.03 -16.34 5.50
C ASP A 44 -5.75 -16.97 4.94
N LEU A 45 -5.63 -17.12 3.62
CA LEU A 45 -4.52 -17.81 2.94
C LEU A 45 -3.12 -17.37 3.43
N GLN A 46 -2.91 -16.08 3.59
CA GLN A 46 -1.63 -15.55 4.06
C GLN A 46 -1.41 -15.86 5.55
N GLN A 47 -2.49 -15.85 6.34
CA GLN A 47 -2.43 -16.19 7.77
C GLN A 47 -2.09 -17.69 7.98
N ILE A 48 -2.61 -18.57 7.11
CA ILE A 48 -2.25 -20.00 7.12
C ILE A 48 -0.76 -20.18 6.83
N GLY A 49 -0.21 -19.43 5.87
CA GLY A 49 1.24 -19.43 5.58
C GLY A 49 2.08 -18.92 6.76
N VAL A 50 1.61 -17.89 7.47
CA VAL A 50 2.25 -17.37 8.69
C VAL A 50 2.31 -18.46 9.77
N GLU A 51 1.20 -19.12 10.05
CA GLU A 51 1.12 -20.19 11.06
C GLU A 51 2.01 -21.37 10.67
N ALA A 52 1.97 -21.80 9.41
CA ALA A 52 2.80 -22.90 8.91
C ALA A 52 4.29 -22.67 9.14
N MET A 53 4.77 -21.45 8.85
CA MET A 53 6.17 -21.09 9.04
C MET A 53 6.59 -21.08 10.52
N VAL A 54 5.76 -20.52 11.40
CA VAL A 54 6.13 -20.28 12.81
C VAL A 54 5.90 -21.53 13.67
N GLU A 55 4.78 -22.22 13.50
CA GLU A 55 4.42 -23.35 14.36
C GLU A 55 4.90 -24.68 13.81
N ARG A 56 4.94 -24.85 12.49
CA ARG A 56 5.28 -26.11 11.85
C ARG A 56 6.63 -26.13 11.15
N GLY A 57 7.24 -24.95 10.93
CA GLY A 57 8.58 -24.82 10.34
C GLY A 57 8.67 -25.19 8.86
N HIS A 58 7.56 -25.07 8.12
CA HIS A 58 7.52 -25.37 6.69
C HIS A 58 6.64 -24.37 5.91
N PHE A 59 6.63 -24.46 4.57
CA PHE A 59 5.92 -23.55 3.69
C PHE A 59 4.61 -24.10 3.12
N TYR A 60 4.32 -25.39 3.27
CA TYR A 60 3.04 -25.96 2.84
C TYR A 60 1.94 -25.73 3.88
N LEU A 61 0.68 -25.66 3.41
CA LEU A 61 -0.43 -25.07 4.15
C LEU A 61 -1.23 -26.06 4.99
N GLU A 62 -1.21 -27.36 4.66
CA GLU A 62 -1.96 -28.39 5.36
C GLU A 62 -1.43 -28.64 6.78
N GLY A 63 -2.32 -29.10 7.66
CA GLY A 63 -1.95 -29.53 9.01
C GLY A 63 -2.12 -28.48 10.10
N SER A 64 -2.85 -27.37 9.85
CA SER A 64 -3.20 -26.40 10.89
C SER A 64 -4.09 -27.02 11.96
N ALA A 65 -3.82 -26.71 13.23
CA ALA A 65 -4.66 -27.06 14.36
C ALA A 65 -5.85 -26.10 14.53
N SER A 66 -5.83 -24.94 13.86
CA SER A 66 -6.91 -23.95 13.94
C SER A 66 -8.10 -24.35 13.04
N PRO A 67 -9.33 -24.48 13.58
CA PRO A 67 -10.50 -24.81 12.77
C PRO A 67 -10.83 -23.77 11.69
N GLN A 68 -10.42 -22.52 11.88
CA GLN A 68 -10.62 -21.42 10.94
C GLN A 68 -9.63 -21.48 9.78
N MET A 69 -8.48 -22.11 9.96
CA MET A 69 -7.40 -22.18 8.97
C MET A 69 -7.56 -23.40 8.05
N GLN A 70 -8.63 -23.37 7.26
CA GLN A 70 -8.85 -24.37 6.23
C GLN A 70 -8.37 -23.84 4.88
N THR A 71 -7.60 -24.65 4.14
CA THR A 71 -7.16 -24.31 2.80
C THR A 71 -8.37 -24.14 1.88
N LYS A 72 -8.65 -22.90 1.51
CA LYS A 72 -9.68 -22.48 0.56
C LYS A 72 -8.98 -21.97 -0.70
N GLY A 73 -9.63 -21.56 -1.72
CA GLY A 73 -9.13 -21.07 -2.99
C GLY A 73 -7.66 -20.57 -3.09
N ASP A 74 -7.18 -20.35 -4.29
CA ASP A 74 -5.78 -19.94 -4.57
C ASP A 74 -4.70 -20.87 -4.00
N VAL A 75 -5.01 -22.18 -3.94
CA VAL A 75 -4.12 -23.25 -3.46
C VAL A 75 -3.92 -24.26 -4.57
N PHE A 76 -2.71 -24.76 -4.72
CA PHE A 76 -2.37 -25.86 -5.64
C PHE A 76 -1.58 -26.95 -4.92
N GLU A 77 -1.63 -28.16 -5.49
CA GLU A 77 -0.87 -29.29 -5.00
C GLU A 77 0.43 -29.46 -5.80
N TYR A 78 1.54 -29.61 -5.10
CA TYR A 78 2.83 -29.89 -5.69
C TYR A 78 3.59 -30.90 -4.84
N ARG A 79 3.97 -32.05 -5.43
CA ARG A 79 4.67 -33.17 -4.76
C ARG A 79 4.00 -33.65 -3.48
N GLY A 80 2.67 -33.69 -3.46
CA GLY A 80 1.88 -34.19 -2.33
C GLY A 80 1.64 -33.17 -1.22
N HIS A 81 2.04 -31.91 -1.40
CA HIS A 81 1.80 -30.81 -0.46
C HIS A 81 0.98 -29.69 -1.10
N LYS A 82 0.23 -28.96 -0.29
CA LYS A 82 -0.57 -27.81 -0.70
C LYS A 82 0.19 -26.51 -0.47
N TYR A 83 0.29 -25.69 -1.51
CA TYR A 83 0.97 -24.40 -1.48
C TYR A 83 0.03 -23.28 -1.89
N ALA A 84 0.30 -22.05 -1.38
CA ALA A 84 -0.39 -20.87 -1.84
C ALA A 84 0.05 -20.52 -3.26
N ALA A 85 -0.91 -20.17 -4.14
CA ALA A 85 -0.63 -19.62 -5.46
C ALA A 85 -0.23 -18.13 -5.38
N LYS A 86 0.57 -17.78 -4.40
CA LYS A 86 1.04 -16.42 -4.09
C LYS A 86 2.51 -16.47 -3.69
N GLN A 87 3.21 -15.35 -3.88
CA GLN A 87 4.57 -15.19 -3.40
C GLN A 87 4.62 -15.13 -1.86
N PRO A 88 5.77 -15.49 -1.26
CA PRO A 88 5.87 -15.70 0.19
C PRO A 88 5.97 -14.42 1.03
N GLY A 89 6.22 -13.25 0.43
CA GLY A 89 6.59 -12.04 1.18
C GLY A 89 5.59 -11.59 2.24
N GLN A 90 4.28 -11.73 1.97
CA GLN A 90 3.24 -11.35 2.93
C GLN A 90 3.28 -12.26 4.17
N PHE A 91 3.30 -13.58 4.01
CA PHE A 91 3.33 -14.47 5.16
C PHE A 91 4.69 -14.51 5.85
N MET A 92 5.80 -14.27 5.14
CA MET A 92 7.11 -14.10 5.79
C MET A 92 7.15 -12.83 6.66
N ALA A 93 6.61 -11.69 6.18
CA ALA A 93 6.47 -10.49 6.98
C ALA A 93 5.57 -10.75 8.22
N GLY A 94 4.44 -11.44 8.01
CA GLY A 94 3.53 -11.82 9.08
C GLY A 94 4.16 -12.76 10.09
N ALA A 95 5.02 -13.69 9.65
CA ALA A 95 5.72 -14.64 10.53
C ALA A 95 6.61 -13.95 11.56
N ILE A 96 7.24 -12.83 11.22
CA ILE A 96 8.03 -12.03 12.15
C ILE A 96 7.16 -11.52 13.31
N VAL A 97 5.99 -10.99 12.98
CA VAL A 97 5.02 -10.48 13.97
C VAL A 97 4.44 -11.64 14.79
N TYR A 98 4.00 -12.69 14.09
CA TYR A 98 3.36 -13.82 14.74
C TYR A 98 4.31 -14.59 15.66
N PHE A 99 5.58 -14.69 15.32
CA PHE A 99 6.58 -15.30 16.21
C PHE A 99 6.58 -14.66 17.60
N LEU A 100 6.48 -13.33 17.66
CA LEU A 100 6.39 -12.61 18.95
C LEU A 100 5.05 -12.84 19.65
N LEU A 101 3.94 -12.80 18.89
CA LEU A 101 2.60 -13.04 19.44
C LEU A 101 2.47 -14.46 19.99
N ASN A 102 2.98 -15.45 19.28
CA ASN A 102 2.99 -16.85 19.70
C ASN A 102 3.73 -17.04 21.03
N LYS A 103 4.89 -16.36 21.21
CA LYS A 103 5.62 -16.36 22.49
C LYS A 103 4.83 -15.73 23.64
N LEU A 104 3.89 -14.84 23.36
CA LEU A 104 2.99 -14.24 24.33
C LEU A 104 1.69 -15.05 24.55
N GLY A 105 1.55 -16.22 23.91
CA GLY A 105 0.37 -17.07 24.00
C GLY A 105 -0.80 -16.66 23.11
N LEU A 106 -0.62 -15.63 22.27
CA LEU A 106 -1.60 -15.22 21.26
C LEU A 106 -1.42 -16.06 20.00
N THR A 107 -2.13 -17.18 19.93
CA THR A 107 -2.06 -18.11 18.80
C THR A 107 -3.33 -18.06 17.95
N TYR A 108 -3.25 -18.53 16.71
CA TYR A 108 -4.42 -18.67 15.84
C TYR A 108 -5.45 -19.67 16.37
N VAL A 109 -5.00 -20.67 17.13
CA VAL A 109 -5.90 -21.65 17.77
C VAL A 109 -6.73 -21.01 18.88
N ASN A 110 -6.08 -20.21 19.74
CA ASN A 110 -6.73 -19.64 20.92
C ASN A 110 -7.47 -18.33 20.64
N HIS A 111 -6.92 -17.48 19.74
CA HIS A 111 -7.39 -16.11 19.53
C HIS A 111 -7.32 -15.72 18.04
N TYR A 112 -7.95 -16.50 17.16
CA TYR A 112 -7.82 -16.35 15.70
C TYR A 112 -7.99 -14.91 15.21
N LEU A 113 -9.12 -14.27 15.52
CA LEU A 113 -9.42 -12.92 15.02
C LEU A 113 -8.45 -11.85 15.55
N LEU A 114 -8.11 -11.92 16.83
CA LEU A 114 -7.18 -10.96 17.42
C LEU A 114 -5.76 -11.14 16.86
N THR A 115 -5.29 -12.38 16.76
CA THR A 115 -3.98 -12.71 16.22
C THR A 115 -3.87 -12.29 14.77
N SER A 116 -4.84 -12.66 13.92
CA SER A 116 -4.90 -12.25 12.52
C SER A 116 -4.94 -10.73 12.37
N ALA A 117 -5.71 -10.05 13.23
CA ALA A 117 -5.80 -8.59 13.22
C ALA A 117 -4.47 -7.94 13.59
N LEU A 118 -3.77 -8.43 14.62
CA LEU A 118 -2.46 -7.89 15.03
C LEU A 118 -1.40 -8.13 13.96
N VAL A 119 -1.35 -9.33 13.35
CA VAL A 119 -0.44 -9.61 12.23
C VAL A 119 -0.71 -8.63 11.07
N THR A 120 -1.96 -8.40 10.70
CA THR A 120 -2.34 -7.44 9.66
C THR A 120 -1.98 -6.02 10.02
N PHE A 121 -2.26 -5.61 11.26
CA PHE A 121 -2.00 -4.26 11.77
C PHE A 121 -0.51 -3.89 11.77
N PHE A 122 0.35 -4.82 12.15
CA PHE A 122 1.80 -4.63 12.18
C PHE A 122 2.51 -4.98 10.86
N THR A 123 1.80 -5.42 9.83
CA THR A 123 2.33 -5.64 8.47
C THR A 123 1.67 -4.68 7.48
N THR A 124 0.57 -5.07 6.87
CA THR A 124 -0.08 -4.32 5.78
C THR A 124 -0.48 -2.91 6.21
N SER A 125 -1.20 -2.76 7.34
CA SER A 125 -1.64 -1.44 7.82
C SER A 125 -0.46 -0.51 8.13
N LEU A 126 0.58 -1.04 8.78
CA LEU A 126 1.79 -0.28 9.13
C LEU A 126 2.52 0.23 7.89
N ILE A 127 2.77 -0.65 6.92
CA ILE A 127 3.52 -0.32 5.71
C ILE A 127 2.73 0.64 4.81
N LEU A 128 1.41 0.50 4.71
CA LEU A 128 0.57 1.46 3.99
C LEU A 128 0.56 2.85 4.66
N ALA A 129 0.59 2.92 5.99
CA ALA A 129 0.73 4.20 6.70
C ALA A 129 2.09 4.86 6.41
N PHE A 130 3.19 4.10 6.42
CA PHE A 130 4.50 4.60 6.01
C PHE A 130 4.54 5.04 4.54
N SER A 131 3.91 4.29 3.64
CA SER A 131 3.84 4.67 2.22
C SER A 131 3.07 5.97 2.02
N SER A 132 2.02 6.19 2.79
CA SER A 132 1.27 7.46 2.79
C SER A 132 2.11 8.62 3.29
N LEU A 133 2.94 8.41 4.32
CA LEU A 133 3.89 9.41 4.79
C LEU A 133 4.99 9.70 3.76
N ALA A 134 5.47 8.68 3.05
CA ALA A 134 6.41 8.81 1.95
C ALA A 134 5.81 9.66 0.81
N LEU A 135 4.55 9.38 0.45
CA LEU A 135 3.81 10.18 -0.54
C LEU A 135 3.67 11.63 -0.09
N PHE A 136 3.33 11.87 1.18
CA PHE A 136 3.26 13.22 1.75
C PHE A 136 4.59 13.97 1.61
N GLY A 137 5.71 13.29 1.88
CA GLY A 137 7.05 13.86 1.71
C GLY A 137 7.33 14.28 0.26
N MET A 138 7.02 13.40 -0.71
CA MET A 138 7.14 13.72 -2.14
C MET A 138 6.22 14.87 -2.55
N ALA A 139 4.96 14.82 -2.14
CA ALA A 139 3.97 15.83 -2.44
C ALA A 139 4.37 17.23 -1.92
N CYS A 140 4.94 17.31 -0.72
CA CYS A 140 5.46 18.57 -0.18
C CYS A 140 6.59 19.15 -1.05
N GLU A 141 7.51 18.30 -1.53
CA GLU A 141 8.65 18.75 -2.35
C GLU A 141 8.25 19.08 -3.81
N MET A 142 7.16 18.51 -4.28
CA MET A 142 6.62 18.76 -5.62
C MET A 142 5.61 19.90 -5.66
N THR A 143 5.20 20.45 -4.51
CA THR A 143 4.29 21.61 -4.44
C THR A 143 5.00 22.88 -4.91
N ALA A 144 4.27 23.79 -5.59
CA ALA A 144 4.78 25.09 -5.99
C ALA A 144 5.35 25.87 -4.79
N GLU A 145 6.41 26.66 -5.01
CA GLU A 145 7.01 27.49 -3.97
C GLU A 145 5.95 28.42 -3.34
N GLY A 146 5.92 28.47 -2.00
CA GLY A 146 4.87 29.20 -1.27
C GLY A 146 3.49 28.57 -1.34
N GLY A 147 3.36 27.38 -1.94
CA GLY A 147 2.10 26.66 -2.08
C GLY A 147 1.47 26.24 -0.76
N SER A 148 0.15 26.10 -0.78
CA SER A 148 -0.64 25.66 0.37
C SER A 148 -0.34 24.21 0.74
N LEU A 149 -0.28 23.91 2.04
CA LEU A 149 -0.22 22.54 2.58
C LEU A 149 -1.45 21.71 2.21
N PHE A 150 -2.52 22.33 1.72
CA PHE A 150 -3.73 21.67 1.23
C PHE A 150 -3.40 20.61 0.16
N TRP A 151 -2.55 20.95 -0.83
CA TRP A 151 -2.28 20.06 -1.96
C TRP A 151 -1.54 18.77 -1.57
N PRO A 152 -0.45 18.84 -0.78
CA PRO A 152 0.19 17.62 -0.26
C PRO A 152 -0.73 16.77 0.60
N LEU A 153 -1.54 17.39 1.48
CA LEU A 153 -2.49 16.67 2.31
C LEU A 153 -3.61 16.05 1.46
N ALA A 154 -4.17 16.79 0.50
CA ALA A 154 -5.19 16.29 -0.40
C ALA A 154 -4.70 15.08 -1.20
N ALA A 155 -3.50 15.14 -1.78
CA ALA A 155 -2.89 14.02 -2.48
C ALA A 155 -2.71 12.79 -1.56
N THR A 156 -2.19 13.02 -0.36
CA THR A 156 -1.92 11.94 0.60
C THR A 156 -3.19 11.29 1.13
N LEU A 157 -4.18 12.11 1.55
CA LEU A 157 -5.46 11.59 2.05
C LEU A 157 -6.28 10.92 0.95
N SER A 158 -6.20 11.43 -0.29
CA SER A 158 -6.81 10.79 -1.45
C SER A 158 -6.22 9.39 -1.68
N TYR A 159 -4.91 9.23 -1.61
CA TYR A 159 -4.28 7.91 -1.68
C TYR A 159 -4.66 7.04 -0.48
N ALA A 160 -4.41 7.53 0.73
CA ALA A 160 -4.51 6.75 1.95
C ALA A 160 -5.92 6.29 2.28
N LEU A 161 -6.94 7.13 2.01
CA LEU A 161 -8.33 6.90 2.39
C LEU A 161 -9.30 6.83 1.20
N GLY A 162 -8.93 7.43 0.06
CA GLY A 162 -9.78 7.51 -1.13
C GLY A 162 -9.43 6.48 -2.21
N THR A 163 -8.54 5.53 -1.96
CA THR A 163 -8.21 4.48 -2.94
C THR A 163 -8.40 3.09 -2.35
N THR A 164 -8.25 2.07 -3.19
CA THR A 164 -8.28 0.67 -2.75
C THR A 164 -7.21 0.35 -1.70
N ALA A 165 -6.19 1.18 -1.52
CA ALA A 165 -5.26 1.05 -0.40
C ALA A 165 -5.99 1.04 0.95
N PHE A 166 -7.04 1.86 1.13
CA PHE A 166 -7.87 1.84 2.34
C PHE A 166 -8.70 0.56 2.47
N SER A 167 -9.39 0.16 1.40
CA SER A 167 -10.23 -1.06 1.42
C SER A 167 -9.42 -2.32 1.76
N TYR A 168 -8.13 -2.36 1.39
CA TYR A 168 -7.24 -3.48 1.64
C TYR A 168 -6.27 -3.28 2.82
N SER A 169 -6.29 -2.13 3.49
CA SER A 169 -5.39 -1.85 4.62
C SER A 169 -5.60 -2.77 5.82
N GLY A 170 -6.82 -3.28 6.00
CA GLY A 170 -7.21 -4.21 7.07
C GLY A 170 -7.14 -5.69 6.68
N ILE A 171 -6.42 -6.03 5.62
CA ILE A 171 -6.28 -7.40 5.11
C ILE A 171 -4.79 -7.73 4.98
N ALA A 172 -4.38 -8.94 5.32
CA ALA A 172 -3.03 -9.43 5.02
C ALA A 172 -2.90 -9.70 3.51
N HIS A 173 -2.97 -8.63 2.70
CA HIS A 173 -3.03 -8.69 1.25
C HIS A 173 -1.68 -8.36 0.61
N HIS A 174 -1.18 -9.30 -0.19
CA HIS A 174 0.14 -9.19 -0.82
C HIS A 174 0.29 -7.96 -1.73
N ASP A 175 -0.73 -7.59 -2.53
CA ASP A 175 -0.64 -6.41 -3.42
C ASP A 175 -0.61 -5.10 -2.63
N ALA A 176 -1.33 -5.02 -1.51
CA ALA A 176 -1.32 -3.85 -0.65
C ALA A 176 0.05 -3.65 0.02
N LEU A 177 0.62 -4.73 0.57
CA LEU A 177 1.95 -4.69 1.19
C LEU A 177 3.03 -4.35 0.15
N ALA A 178 2.99 -4.98 -1.03
CA ALA A 178 3.93 -4.72 -2.11
C ALA A 178 3.83 -3.26 -2.62
N THR A 179 2.62 -2.72 -2.74
CA THR A 179 2.40 -1.30 -3.06
C THR A 179 3.08 -0.39 -2.05
N GLY A 180 2.91 -0.69 -0.76
CA GLY A 180 3.56 0.08 0.30
C GLY A 180 5.09 0.07 0.20
N TYR A 181 5.69 -1.09 0.01
CA TYR A 181 7.14 -1.22 -0.19
C TYR A 181 7.64 -0.44 -1.40
N LEU A 182 6.94 -0.54 -2.54
CA LEU A 182 7.29 0.17 -3.76
C LEU A 182 7.31 1.70 -3.57
N VAL A 183 6.28 2.26 -2.92
CA VAL A 183 6.17 3.70 -2.69
C VAL A 183 7.29 4.20 -1.77
N ILE A 184 7.61 3.45 -0.70
CA ILE A 184 8.69 3.82 0.22
C ILE A 184 10.04 3.73 -0.49
N ALA A 185 10.27 2.70 -1.31
CA ALA A 185 11.48 2.56 -2.11
C ALA A 185 11.64 3.72 -3.09
N PHE A 186 10.59 4.07 -3.83
CA PHE A 186 10.59 5.21 -4.73
C PHE A 186 10.88 6.53 -4.00
N TYR A 187 10.31 6.72 -2.81
CA TYR A 187 10.59 7.89 -1.97
C TYR A 187 12.07 7.98 -1.58
N PHE A 188 12.72 6.87 -1.22
CA PHE A 188 14.16 6.90 -0.90
C PHE A 188 15.00 7.30 -2.12
N ILE A 189 14.68 6.77 -3.31
CA ILE A 189 15.36 7.16 -4.56
C ILE A 189 15.10 8.65 -4.87
N PHE A 190 13.88 9.11 -4.71
CA PHE A 190 13.47 10.50 -4.89
C PHE A 190 14.25 11.44 -3.95
N GLN A 191 14.42 11.07 -2.67
CA GLN A 191 15.23 11.86 -1.73
C GLN A 191 16.70 11.90 -2.12
N LEU A 192 17.26 10.77 -2.57
CA LEU A 192 18.63 10.72 -3.09
C LEU A 192 18.81 11.58 -4.34
N ALA A 193 17.80 11.70 -5.19
CA ALA A 193 17.86 12.54 -6.38
C ALA A 193 17.85 14.03 -6.05
N ARG A 194 17.05 14.45 -5.06
CA ARG A 194 16.74 15.86 -4.82
C ARG A 194 17.52 16.50 -3.68
N ARG A 195 18.03 15.72 -2.74
CA ARG A 195 18.69 16.25 -1.55
C ARG A 195 20.17 15.91 -1.51
N SER A 196 20.94 16.87 -1.02
CA SER A 196 22.29 16.59 -0.55
C SER A 196 22.19 15.95 0.83
N VAL A 197 22.36 14.65 0.90
CA VAL A 197 22.30 13.85 2.13
C VAL A 197 23.72 13.40 2.46
N ASP A 198 24.05 13.28 3.75
CA ASP A 198 25.34 12.76 4.17
C ASP A 198 25.56 11.32 3.66
N GLN A 199 26.83 10.87 3.66
CA GLN A 199 27.21 9.56 3.10
C GLN A 199 26.51 8.40 3.80
N ARG A 200 26.35 8.45 5.13
CA ARG A 200 25.71 7.39 5.91
C ARG A 200 24.23 7.28 5.59
N ALA A 201 23.51 8.39 5.59
CA ALA A 201 22.10 8.41 5.23
C ALA A 201 21.89 8.02 3.75
N SER A 202 22.78 8.44 2.85
CA SER A 202 22.77 8.02 1.44
C SER A 202 22.91 6.50 1.28
N CYS A 203 23.83 5.87 2.01
CA CYS A 203 23.98 4.41 2.02
C CYS A 203 22.72 3.69 2.57
N LEU A 204 22.17 4.19 3.68
CA LEU A 204 20.96 3.61 4.28
C LEU A 204 19.74 3.72 3.34
N MET A 205 19.54 4.87 2.70
CA MET A 205 18.45 5.07 1.73
C MET A 205 18.65 4.19 0.48
N SER A 206 19.88 4.10 -0.01
CA SER A 206 20.20 3.27 -1.18
C SER A 206 19.95 1.78 -0.92
N GLY A 207 20.51 1.25 0.17
CA GLY A 207 20.30 -0.14 0.58
C GLY A 207 18.85 -0.44 0.92
N GLY A 208 18.18 0.49 1.63
CA GLY A 208 16.76 0.41 1.95
C GLY A 208 15.87 0.41 0.70
N ALA A 209 16.17 1.26 -0.30
CA ALA A 209 15.44 1.26 -1.57
C ALA A 209 15.60 -0.09 -2.29
N GLY A 210 16.82 -0.59 -2.41
CA GLY A 210 17.06 -1.91 -2.99
C GLY A 210 16.30 -3.02 -2.25
N LEU A 211 16.43 -3.07 -0.92
CA LEU A 211 15.75 -4.06 -0.07
C LEU A 211 14.23 -4.03 -0.29
N LEU A 212 13.62 -2.87 -0.26
CA LEU A 212 12.18 -2.73 -0.43
C LEU A 212 11.72 -3.08 -1.85
N LEU A 213 12.51 -2.79 -2.89
CA LEU A 213 12.22 -3.25 -4.26
C LEU A 213 12.29 -4.78 -4.36
N GLY A 214 13.29 -5.41 -3.75
CA GLY A 214 13.37 -6.87 -3.66
C GLY A 214 12.19 -7.48 -2.91
N LEU A 215 11.82 -6.90 -1.75
CA LEU A 215 10.65 -7.32 -0.97
C LEU A 215 9.33 -7.09 -1.72
N THR A 216 9.24 -6.07 -2.57
CA THR A 216 8.08 -5.85 -3.44
C THR A 216 7.83 -7.07 -4.33
N VAL A 217 8.86 -7.54 -5.05
CA VAL A 217 8.77 -8.72 -5.92
C VAL A 217 8.53 -9.99 -5.11
N THR A 218 9.21 -10.14 -3.97
CA THR A 218 9.01 -11.28 -3.03
C THR A 218 7.57 -11.35 -2.50
N THR A 219 6.86 -10.22 -2.46
CA THR A 219 5.49 -10.13 -1.94
C THR A 219 4.44 -10.25 -3.04
N SER A 220 4.64 -9.61 -4.19
CA SER A 220 3.72 -9.67 -5.34
C SER A 220 4.47 -9.44 -6.65
N MET A 221 4.12 -10.24 -7.67
CA MET A 221 4.64 -10.04 -9.03
C MET A 221 3.90 -8.93 -9.79
N LEU A 222 2.77 -8.45 -9.28
CA LEU A 222 1.96 -7.44 -9.96
C LEU A 222 2.77 -6.16 -10.29
N PRO A 223 3.53 -5.55 -9.37
CA PRO A 223 4.32 -4.35 -9.64
C PRO A 223 5.71 -4.63 -10.25
N PHE A 224 5.99 -5.84 -10.75
CA PHE A 224 7.33 -6.25 -11.21
C PHE A 224 7.95 -5.26 -12.22
N PHE A 225 7.20 -4.85 -13.24
CA PHE A 225 7.70 -3.89 -14.23
C PHE A 225 7.91 -2.49 -13.65
N MET A 226 7.13 -2.11 -12.64
CA MET A 226 7.35 -0.86 -11.91
C MET A 226 8.66 -0.92 -11.10
N VAL A 227 8.99 -2.07 -10.52
CA VAL A 227 10.26 -2.28 -9.81
C VAL A 227 11.44 -2.10 -10.76
N ILE A 228 11.35 -2.63 -11.99
CA ILE A 228 12.40 -2.43 -13.01
C ILE A 228 12.58 -0.93 -13.31
N LEU A 229 11.50 -0.18 -13.51
CA LEU A 229 11.59 1.27 -13.76
C LEU A 229 12.16 2.03 -12.57
N CYS A 230 11.80 1.65 -11.33
CA CYS A 230 12.42 2.22 -10.13
C CYS A 230 13.94 1.95 -10.07
N ALA A 231 14.37 0.74 -10.39
CA ALA A 231 15.78 0.39 -10.44
C ALA A 231 16.53 1.19 -11.52
N LEU A 232 15.95 1.34 -12.71
CA LEU A 232 16.50 2.17 -13.78
C LEU A 232 16.57 3.65 -13.38
N TYR A 233 15.57 4.16 -12.66
CA TYR A 233 15.60 5.51 -12.12
C TYR A 233 16.77 5.68 -11.13
N PHE A 234 16.98 4.74 -10.21
CA PHE A 234 18.13 4.78 -9.31
C PHE A 234 19.46 4.76 -10.07
N LEU A 235 19.60 3.89 -11.08
CA LEU A 235 20.81 3.81 -11.91
C LEU A 235 21.08 5.11 -12.68
N SER A 236 20.01 5.81 -13.11
CA SER A 236 20.11 7.10 -13.82
C SER A 236 20.71 8.22 -12.98
N LEU A 237 20.68 8.11 -11.65
CA LEU A 237 21.32 9.09 -10.73
C LEU A 237 22.83 9.08 -10.83
N ARG A 238 23.45 8.08 -11.46
CA ARG A 238 24.90 7.93 -11.66
C ARG A 238 25.73 8.01 -10.37
N ARG A 239 25.13 7.65 -9.22
CA ARG A 239 25.80 7.59 -7.92
C ARG A 239 26.53 6.25 -7.76
N TRP A 240 27.61 6.04 -8.51
CA TRP A 240 28.32 4.77 -8.64
C TRP A 240 28.73 4.13 -7.30
N LYS A 241 29.09 4.95 -6.31
CA LYS A 241 29.45 4.47 -4.96
C LYS A 241 28.28 3.86 -4.19
N LEU A 242 27.04 4.19 -4.53
CA LEU A 242 25.85 3.68 -3.88
C LEU A 242 25.24 2.47 -4.59
N GLN A 243 25.65 2.19 -5.82
CA GLN A 243 25.11 1.06 -6.60
C GLN A 243 25.37 -0.31 -5.96
N PRO A 244 26.55 -0.63 -5.44
CA PRO A 244 26.75 -1.91 -4.75
C PRO A 244 25.84 -2.07 -3.54
N VAL A 245 25.62 -1.00 -2.76
CA VAL A 245 24.76 -1.02 -1.58
C VAL A 245 23.29 -1.24 -2.00
N PHE A 246 22.86 -0.59 -3.07
CA PHE A 246 21.52 -0.80 -3.66
C PHE A 246 21.33 -2.25 -4.13
N LEU A 247 22.29 -2.78 -4.89
CA LEU A 247 22.24 -4.16 -5.40
C LEU A 247 22.23 -5.20 -4.28
N LEU A 248 23.07 -5.00 -3.24
CA LEU A 248 23.06 -5.86 -2.05
C LEU A 248 21.70 -5.82 -1.34
N GLY A 249 21.10 -4.63 -1.21
CA GLY A 249 19.74 -4.49 -0.68
C GLY A 249 18.72 -5.22 -1.55
N LEU A 250 18.75 -5.05 -2.87
CA LEU A 250 17.85 -5.71 -3.81
C LEU A 250 17.94 -7.25 -3.70
N LEU A 251 19.17 -7.78 -3.69
CA LEU A 251 19.41 -9.21 -3.52
C LEU A 251 18.94 -9.71 -2.15
N ALA A 252 19.19 -8.96 -1.09
CA ALA A 252 18.68 -9.29 0.25
C ALA A 252 17.16 -9.35 0.31
N GLY A 253 16.46 -8.44 -0.40
CA GLY A 253 15.00 -8.44 -0.49
C GLY A 253 14.43 -9.57 -1.36
N LEU A 254 15.18 -10.05 -2.36
CA LEU A 254 14.79 -11.18 -3.21
C LEU A 254 15.14 -12.54 -2.59
N LEU A 255 16.13 -12.58 -1.69
CA LEU A 255 16.64 -13.83 -1.11
C LEU A 255 15.53 -14.68 -0.47
N PRO A 256 14.57 -14.13 0.30
CA PRO A 256 13.46 -14.92 0.85
C PRO A 256 12.63 -15.62 -0.23
N LEU A 257 12.39 -15.01 -1.38
CA LEU A 257 11.70 -15.63 -2.51
C LEU A 257 12.49 -16.82 -3.06
N PHE A 258 13.79 -16.63 -3.31
CA PHE A 258 14.64 -17.69 -3.84
C PHE A 258 14.78 -18.88 -2.89
N ILE A 259 14.83 -18.62 -1.58
CA ILE A 259 14.85 -19.67 -0.55
C ILE A 259 13.53 -20.43 -0.55
N TYR A 260 12.39 -19.71 -0.56
CA TYR A 260 11.07 -20.32 -0.63
C TYR A 260 10.90 -21.21 -1.87
N ASP A 261 11.24 -20.70 -3.04
CA ASP A 261 11.10 -21.43 -4.30
C ASP A 261 12.04 -22.65 -4.36
N ALA A 262 13.28 -22.52 -3.89
CA ALA A 262 14.23 -23.62 -3.83
C ALA A 262 13.75 -24.75 -2.91
N ILE A 263 13.25 -24.42 -1.73
CA ILE A 263 12.77 -25.41 -0.74
C ILE A 263 11.46 -26.05 -1.21
N SER A 264 10.51 -25.22 -1.66
CA SER A 264 9.17 -25.69 -2.00
C SER A 264 9.11 -26.42 -3.36
N PHE A 265 9.85 -25.91 -4.36
CA PHE A 265 9.74 -26.35 -5.75
C PHE A 265 11.04 -26.92 -6.33
N GLY A 266 12.11 -26.96 -5.55
CA GLY A 266 13.41 -27.53 -5.94
C GLY A 266 14.20 -26.67 -6.94
N ASN A 267 13.78 -25.43 -7.20
CA ASN A 267 14.46 -24.48 -8.08
C ASN A 267 14.19 -23.06 -7.61
N PRO A 268 15.22 -22.24 -7.30
CA PRO A 268 15.06 -20.89 -6.78
C PRO A 268 14.37 -19.88 -7.74
N LEU A 269 14.22 -20.25 -9.00
CA LEU A 269 13.54 -19.42 -10.01
C LEU A 269 12.18 -19.97 -10.44
N ARG A 270 11.70 -21.02 -9.79
CA ARG A 270 10.37 -21.58 -10.06
C ARG A 270 9.34 -20.94 -9.14
N LEU A 271 8.75 -19.86 -9.58
CA LEU A 271 7.71 -19.16 -8.84
C LEU A 271 6.48 -20.05 -8.56
N ALA A 272 5.76 -19.76 -7.48
CA ALA A 272 4.54 -20.48 -7.09
C ALA A 272 3.52 -20.58 -8.25
N ASN A 273 3.32 -19.50 -9.00
CA ASN A 273 2.43 -19.47 -10.15
C ASN A 273 2.88 -20.42 -11.28
N MET A 274 4.18 -20.57 -11.49
CA MET A 274 4.73 -21.50 -12.48
C MET A 274 4.60 -22.97 -12.01
N ALA A 275 4.81 -23.21 -10.72
CA ALA A 275 4.66 -24.54 -10.13
C ALA A 275 3.19 -25.01 -10.17
N GLY A 276 2.25 -24.07 -10.00
CA GLY A 276 0.80 -24.28 -10.06
C GLY A 276 0.17 -24.14 -11.45
N ALA A 277 0.95 -23.99 -12.53
CA ALA A 277 0.47 -23.65 -13.86
C ALA A 277 -0.68 -24.55 -14.40
N ARG A 278 -0.70 -25.84 -14.05
CA ARG A 278 -1.79 -26.75 -14.46
C ARG A 278 -3.15 -26.42 -13.80
N VAL A 279 -3.15 -25.71 -12.69
CA VAL A 279 -4.35 -25.31 -11.94
C VAL A 279 -4.74 -23.87 -12.26
N PHE A 280 -3.76 -23.04 -12.63
CA PHE A 280 -3.90 -21.62 -12.87
C PHE A 280 -3.41 -21.24 -14.28
N ASP A 281 -3.87 -21.96 -15.30
CA ASP A 281 -3.54 -21.70 -16.71
C ASP A 281 -3.90 -20.27 -17.14
N ASP A 282 -4.83 -19.64 -16.42
CA ASP A 282 -5.30 -18.27 -16.64
C ASP A 282 -4.56 -17.21 -15.79
N THR A 283 -3.41 -17.54 -15.23
CA THR A 283 -2.68 -16.61 -14.37
C THR A 283 -1.77 -15.65 -15.13
N PHE A 284 -1.07 -14.77 -14.37
CA PHE A 284 -0.27 -13.61 -14.79
C PHE A 284 0.65 -13.77 -16.01
N TRP A 285 0.97 -14.99 -16.43
CA TRP A 285 1.88 -15.24 -17.54
C TRP A 285 1.18 -15.45 -18.88
N TYR A 286 -0.16 -15.53 -18.86
CA TYR A 286 -0.90 -15.65 -20.10
C TYR A 286 -1.23 -14.27 -20.64
N PHE A 287 -0.47 -13.87 -21.67
CA PHE A 287 -0.68 -12.63 -22.39
C PHE A 287 -1.85 -12.80 -23.36
N ASP A 288 -2.97 -12.15 -23.09
CA ASP A 288 -4.16 -12.20 -23.93
C ASP A 288 -4.57 -10.81 -24.47
N PRO A 289 -3.95 -10.35 -25.56
CA PRO A 289 -4.24 -9.05 -26.13
C PRO A 289 -5.63 -8.95 -26.77
N LYS A 290 -6.32 -10.07 -27.01
CA LYS A 290 -7.66 -10.07 -27.60
C LYS A 290 -8.69 -9.34 -26.75
N ASN A 291 -8.55 -9.42 -25.42
CA ASN A 291 -9.45 -8.79 -24.47
C ASN A 291 -9.00 -7.40 -24.02
N PHE A 292 -7.96 -6.82 -24.64
CA PHE A 292 -7.40 -5.53 -24.24
C PHE A 292 -8.47 -4.42 -24.16
N GLY A 293 -9.29 -4.27 -25.21
CA GLY A 293 -10.33 -3.24 -25.25
C GLY A 293 -11.37 -3.39 -24.15
N ASP A 294 -11.83 -4.62 -23.90
CA ASP A 294 -12.79 -4.91 -22.82
C ASP A 294 -12.19 -4.66 -21.45
N LYS A 295 -10.91 -4.99 -21.25
CA LYS A 295 -10.18 -4.68 -20.01
C LYS A 295 -10.04 -3.18 -19.77
N VAL A 296 -9.71 -2.40 -20.80
CA VAL A 296 -9.66 -0.93 -20.70
C VAL A 296 -11.00 -0.38 -20.22
N VAL A 297 -12.11 -0.82 -20.82
CA VAL A 297 -13.46 -0.39 -20.44
C VAL A 297 -13.79 -0.83 -19.01
N LEU A 298 -13.49 -2.08 -18.67
CA LEU A 298 -13.71 -2.63 -17.32
C LEU A 298 -13.00 -1.80 -16.25
N TYR A 299 -11.70 -1.57 -16.43
CA TYR A 299 -10.90 -0.81 -15.47
C TYR A 299 -11.24 0.67 -15.44
N ALA A 300 -11.59 1.28 -16.57
CA ALA A 300 -12.07 2.67 -16.59
C ALA A 300 -13.37 2.83 -15.78
N ARG A 301 -14.33 1.92 -15.96
CA ARG A 301 -15.57 1.90 -15.17
C ARG A 301 -15.30 1.67 -13.70
N ALA A 302 -14.41 0.72 -13.36
CA ALA A 302 -14.02 0.44 -11.98
C ALA A 302 -13.34 1.64 -11.32
N LEU A 303 -12.40 2.31 -12.00
CA LEU A 303 -11.75 3.53 -11.50
C LEU A 303 -12.77 4.64 -11.23
N MET A 304 -13.69 4.89 -12.16
CA MET A 304 -14.69 5.93 -11.98
C MET A 304 -15.72 5.59 -10.86
N SER A 305 -16.02 4.31 -10.64
CA SER A 305 -16.97 3.88 -9.63
C SER A 305 -16.38 3.82 -8.22
N TYR A 306 -15.11 3.40 -8.09
CA TYR A 306 -14.48 3.16 -6.79
C TYR A 306 -13.46 4.23 -6.40
N VAL A 307 -12.80 4.86 -7.36
CA VAL A 307 -11.67 5.77 -7.13
C VAL A 307 -11.73 6.97 -8.09
N PRO A 308 -12.83 7.73 -8.16
CA PRO A 308 -12.91 8.88 -9.08
C PRO A 308 -11.80 9.92 -8.90
N VAL A 309 -11.21 10.03 -7.71
CA VAL A 309 -10.06 10.91 -7.45
C VAL A 309 -8.82 10.53 -8.27
N PHE A 310 -8.71 9.28 -8.76
CA PHE A 310 -7.64 8.84 -9.65
C PHE A 310 -7.63 9.64 -10.95
N ALA A 311 -8.80 9.83 -11.58
CA ALA A 311 -8.94 10.62 -12.80
C ALA A 311 -8.56 12.09 -12.57
N VAL A 312 -8.99 12.67 -11.43
CA VAL A 312 -8.61 14.04 -11.05
C VAL A 312 -7.09 14.14 -10.87
N GLY A 313 -6.46 13.15 -10.25
CA GLY A 313 -5.00 13.08 -10.13
C GLY A 313 -4.30 13.02 -11.49
N LEU A 314 -4.75 12.15 -12.39
CA LEU A 314 -4.18 12.10 -13.76
C LEU A 314 -4.29 13.44 -14.48
N PHE A 315 -5.42 14.12 -14.36
CA PHE A 315 -5.60 15.43 -14.97
C PHE A 315 -4.65 16.49 -14.38
N GLY A 316 -4.39 16.42 -13.07
CA GLY A 316 -3.48 17.32 -12.37
C GLY A 316 -2.04 17.31 -12.91
N PHE A 317 -1.57 16.18 -13.49
CA PHE A 317 -0.24 16.10 -14.12
C PHE A 317 -0.05 17.10 -15.25
N SER A 318 -1.11 17.53 -15.92
CA SER A 318 -1.04 18.50 -17.01
C SER A 318 -0.58 19.88 -16.56
N TYR A 319 -0.74 20.23 -15.28
CA TYR A 319 -0.40 21.55 -14.73
C TYR A 319 1.02 21.67 -14.18
N TYR A 320 1.74 20.57 -14.05
CA TYR A 320 3.15 20.67 -13.66
C TYR A 320 3.96 21.48 -14.68
N PRO A 321 4.92 22.32 -14.24
CA PRO A 321 5.80 23.06 -15.13
C PRO A 321 6.69 22.11 -15.94
N ARG A 322 7.12 22.56 -17.13
CA ARG A 322 7.94 21.74 -18.05
C ARG A 322 9.20 21.20 -17.41
N GLN A 323 9.82 21.93 -16.49
CA GLN A 323 11.03 21.51 -15.79
C GLN A 323 10.77 20.24 -14.95
N ILE A 324 9.65 20.19 -14.21
CA ILE A 324 9.26 19.01 -13.44
C ILE A 324 8.87 17.87 -14.39
N LYS A 325 8.10 18.12 -15.46
CA LYS A 325 7.70 17.10 -16.44
C LYS A 325 8.87 16.41 -17.13
N ARG A 326 10.04 17.06 -17.20
CA ARG A 326 11.28 16.50 -17.76
C ARG A 326 12.15 15.81 -16.73
N SER A 327 11.82 15.87 -15.46
CA SER A 327 12.60 15.20 -14.42
C SER A 327 12.43 13.68 -14.49
N PHE A 328 13.47 12.95 -14.12
CA PHE A 328 13.45 11.49 -14.13
C PHE A 328 12.40 10.92 -13.17
N GLU A 329 12.19 11.54 -12.01
CA GLU A 329 11.18 11.13 -11.04
C GLU A 329 9.76 11.23 -11.61
N PHE A 330 9.45 12.31 -12.33
CA PHE A 330 8.16 12.50 -12.97
C PHE A 330 7.93 11.47 -14.09
N LEU A 331 8.93 11.31 -14.97
CA LEU A 331 8.87 10.35 -16.07
C LEU A 331 8.76 8.91 -15.55
N THR A 332 9.47 8.59 -14.48
CA THR A 332 9.40 7.26 -13.85
C THR A 332 8.01 7.02 -13.24
N ALA A 333 7.44 7.99 -12.54
CA ALA A 333 6.10 7.86 -11.96
C ALA A 333 5.02 7.63 -13.05
N ILE A 334 5.06 8.40 -14.14
CA ILE A 334 4.16 8.20 -15.29
C ILE A 334 4.44 6.85 -15.97
N GLY A 335 5.72 6.52 -16.21
CA GLY A 335 6.14 5.26 -16.80
C GLY A 335 5.65 4.05 -16.02
N MET A 336 5.74 4.09 -14.68
CA MET A 336 5.25 3.02 -13.81
C MET A 336 3.74 2.81 -13.95
N MET A 337 2.95 3.87 -14.01
CA MET A 337 1.50 3.76 -14.24
C MET A 337 1.19 3.14 -15.61
N ILE A 338 1.92 3.57 -16.65
CA ILE A 338 1.74 3.06 -18.02
C ILE A 338 2.11 1.58 -18.11
N VAL A 339 3.26 1.16 -17.58
CA VAL A 339 3.67 -0.26 -17.68
C VAL A 339 2.78 -1.17 -16.85
N LEU A 340 2.28 -0.71 -15.70
CA LEU A 340 1.31 -1.48 -14.93
C LEU A 340 -0.01 -1.62 -15.69
N ALA A 341 -0.54 -0.53 -16.25
CA ALA A 341 -1.76 -0.57 -17.05
C ALA A 341 -1.60 -1.47 -18.27
N ALA A 342 -0.48 -1.34 -19.00
CA ALA A 342 -0.17 -2.19 -20.15
C ALA A 342 -0.10 -3.66 -19.75
N PHE A 343 0.49 -3.99 -18.61
CA PHE A 343 0.54 -5.35 -18.09
C PHE A 343 -0.86 -5.86 -17.74
N VAL A 344 -1.60 -5.12 -16.90
CA VAL A 344 -2.91 -5.53 -16.38
C VAL A 344 -3.96 -5.68 -17.48
N PHE A 345 -3.91 -4.83 -18.52
CA PHE A 345 -4.88 -4.91 -19.63
C PHE A 345 -4.60 -6.05 -20.61
N ASN A 346 -3.44 -6.69 -20.51
CA ASN A 346 -3.03 -7.78 -21.41
C ASN A 346 -2.90 -9.15 -20.71
N ILE A 347 -3.24 -9.26 -19.43
CA ILE A 347 -3.31 -10.56 -18.74
C ILE A 347 -4.73 -11.10 -18.75
N SER A 348 -4.88 -12.44 -18.68
CA SER A 348 -6.20 -13.10 -18.67
C SER A 348 -7.02 -12.77 -17.43
N SER A 349 -6.40 -12.73 -16.26
CA SER A 349 -7.08 -12.41 -15.01
C SER A 349 -7.53 -10.94 -14.96
N ASP A 350 -8.72 -10.68 -14.43
CA ASP A 350 -9.26 -9.35 -14.17
C ASP A 350 -9.33 -8.98 -12.69
N GLY A 351 -8.89 -9.90 -11.82
CA GLY A 351 -8.97 -9.72 -10.38
C GLY A 351 -10.37 -9.91 -9.82
N ASP A 352 -11.17 -10.73 -10.48
CA ASP A 352 -12.56 -11.02 -10.18
C ASP A 352 -12.85 -11.22 -8.67
N CYS A 353 -14.08 -10.95 -8.27
CA CYS A 353 -14.57 -11.07 -6.89
C CYS A 353 -13.87 -10.18 -5.86
N GLN A 354 -13.48 -8.97 -6.22
CA GLN A 354 -12.78 -8.06 -5.31
C GLN A 354 -13.33 -6.64 -5.32
N PHE A 355 -13.00 -5.89 -4.28
CA PHE A 355 -13.45 -4.51 -4.12
C PHE A 355 -12.58 -3.56 -4.95
N GLY A 356 -13.16 -2.99 -5.99
CA GLY A 356 -12.50 -1.99 -6.84
C GLY A 356 -11.40 -2.54 -7.77
N PRO A 357 -10.68 -1.67 -8.47
CA PRO A 357 -9.66 -2.04 -9.45
C PRO A 357 -8.33 -2.39 -8.74
N ARG A 358 -8.29 -3.50 -8.01
CA ARG A 358 -7.17 -3.92 -7.18
C ARG A 358 -5.85 -3.99 -7.93
N TYR A 359 -5.85 -4.53 -9.15
CA TYR A 359 -4.60 -4.66 -9.92
C TYR A 359 -3.97 -3.32 -10.33
N LEU A 360 -4.74 -2.23 -10.27
CA LEU A 360 -4.20 -0.88 -10.45
C LEU A 360 -3.78 -0.21 -9.13
N MET A 361 -3.89 -0.90 -7.99
CA MET A 361 -3.51 -0.35 -6.68
C MET A 361 -2.08 0.23 -6.65
N PRO A 362 -1.04 -0.42 -7.23
CA PRO A 362 0.32 0.15 -7.25
C PRO A 362 0.44 1.47 -8.03
N ALA A 363 -0.47 1.78 -8.96
CA ALA A 363 -0.48 3.05 -9.69
C ALA A 363 -1.15 4.20 -8.90
N MET A 364 -2.02 3.89 -7.94
CA MET A 364 -2.84 4.88 -7.25
C MET A 364 -2.05 5.96 -6.50
N PRO A 365 -0.97 5.65 -5.75
CA PRO A 365 -0.18 6.67 -5.08
C PRO A 365 0.45 7.65 -6.09
N PHE A 366 0.93 7.14 -7.22
CA PHE A 366 1.53 7.97 -8.26
C PHE A 366 0.47 8.85 -8.95
N ALA A 367 -0.71 8.34 -9.25
CA ALA A 367 -1.81 9.15 -9.77
C ALA A 367 -2.20 10.28 -8.79
N CYS A 368 -2.27 10.00 -7.48
CA CYS A 368 -2.58 11.00 -6.47
C CYS A 368 -1.51 12.10 -6.37
N LEU A 369 -0.24 11.84 -6.71
CA LEU A 369 0.78 12.90 -6.83
C LEU A 369 0.41 13.96 -7.88
N GLY A 370 -0.35 13.61 -8.90
CA GLY A 370 -0.84 14.57 -9.88
C GLY A 370 -1.70 15.69 -9.28
N ILE A 371 -2.41 15.42 -8.16
CA ILE A 371 -3.21 16.44 -7.45
C ILE A 371 -2.36 17.67 -7.08
N VAL A 372 -1.09 17.45 -6.76
CA VAL A 372 -0.16 18.54 -6.42
C VAL A 372 0.09 19.48 -7.61
N GLY A 373 -0.07 18.99 -8.85
CA GLY A 373 0.06 19.80 -10.05
C GLY A 373 -0.88 21.03 -10.07
N PHE A 374 -2.06 20.93 -9.46
CA PHE A 374 -2.97 22.05 -9.34
C PHE A 374 -2.43 23.22 -8.50
N SER A 375 -1.39 23.00 -7.69
CA SER A 375 -0.70 24.09 -6.97
C SER A 375 -0.03 25.11 -7.90
N TYR A 376 0.21 24.73 -9.16
CA TYR A 376 0.86 25.58 -10.18
C TYR A 376 -0.14 26.38 -11.02
N LEU A 377 -1.44 26.24 -10.80
CA LEU A 377 -2.44 27.10 -11.44
C LEU A 377 -2.22 28.56 -11.02
N SER A 378 -2.20 29.47 -12.00
CA SER A 378 -1.93 30.90 -11.75
C SER A 378 -3.12 31.62 -11.14
N SER A 379 -4.32 31.31 -11.63
CA SER A 379 -5.56 31.95 -11.20
C SER A 379 -6.03 31.42 -9.85
N PHE A 380 -6.45 32.31 -8.96
CA PHE A 380 -7.04 31.95 -7.67
C PHE A 380 -8.35 31.19 -7.84
N SER A 381 -9.20 31.60 -8.78
CA SER A 381 -10.48 30.94 -9.08
C SER A 381 -10.30 29.53 -9.62
N GLU A 382 -9.32 29.33 -10.51
CA GLU A 382 -8.98 27.99 -11.01
C GLU A 382 -8.50 27.07 -9.91
N ARG A 383 -7.63 27.57 -9.02
CA ARG A 383 -7.17 26.81 -7.84
C ARG A 383 -8.32 26.44 -6.90
N GLN A 384 -9.29 27.35 -6.69
CA GLN A 384 -10.48 27.04 -5.90
C GLN A 384 -11.34 25.97 -6.57
N LEU A 385 -11.57 26.09 -7.87
CA LEU A 385 -12.35 25.10 -8.62
C LEU A 385 -11.66 23.72 -8.58
N ALA A 386 -10.35 23.67 -8.80
CA ALA A 386 -9.58 22.44 -8.68
C ALA A 386 -9.65 21.86 -7.26
N ALA A 387 -9.55 22.70 -6.22
CA ALA A 387 -9.68 22.25 -4.84
C ALA A 387 -11.07 21.64 -4.56
N VAL A 388 -12.15 22.26 -5.05
CA VAL A 388 -13.51 21.73 -4.94
C VAL A 388 -13.61 20.38 -5.65
N ALA A 389 -13.08 20.26 -6.88
CA ALA A 389 -13.11 19.01 -7.64
C ALA A 389 -12.33 17.90 -6.90
N VAL A 390 -11.14 18.19 -6.35
CA VAL A 390 -10.34 17.25 -5.57
C VAL A 390 -11.07 16.81 -4.30
N VAL A 391 -11.69 17.76 -3.57
CA VAL A 391 -12.43 17.44 -2.34
C VAL A 391 -13.65 16.59 -2.65
N LEU A 392 -14.44 16.92 -3.66
CA LEU A 392 -15.61 16.14 -4.04
C LEU A 392 -15.26 14.73 -4.51
N ALA A 393 -14.31 14.62 -5.45
CA ALA A 393 -13.87 13.32 -5.94
C ALA A 393 -13.18 12.49 -4.83
N GLY A 394 -12.37 13.14 -4.00
CA GLY A 394 -11.74 12.51 -2.84
C GLY A 394 -12.76 12.03 -1.81
N PHE A 395 -13.78 12.81 -1.51
CA PHE A 395 -14.85 12.43 -0.58
C PHE A 395 -15.68 11.25 -1.10
N ILE A 396 -16.08 11.28 -2.38
CA ILE A 396 -16.79 10.16 -3.00
C ILE A 396 -15.92 8.90 -2.94
N SER A 397 -14.65 9.01 -3.35
CA SER A 397 -13.69 7.92 -3.27
C SER A 397 -13.53 7.39 -1.84
N PHE A 398 -13.43 8.28 -0.85
CA PHE A 398 -13.34 7.92 0.55
C PHE A 398 -14.57 7.14 1.03
N VAL A 399 -15.78 7.63 0.78
CA VAL A 399 -17.02 6.94 1.21
C VAL A 399 -17.09 5.54 0.62
N VAL A 400 -16.78 5.40 -0.67
CA VAL A 400 -16.78 4.10 -1.33
C VAL A 400 -15.77 3.15 -0.69
N ASN A 401 -14.51 3.59 -0.53
CA ASN A 401 -13.45 2.74 0.02
C ASN A 401 -13.60 2.50 1.54
N LEU A 402 -14.24 3.40 2.28
CA LEU A 402 -14.63 3.18 3.67
C LEU A 402 -15.58 1.97 3.79
N VAL A 403 -16.57 1.87 2.91
CA VAL A 403 -17.49 0.70 2.89
C VAL A 403 -16.69 -0.59 2.68
N GLY A 404 -15.75 -0.61 1.72
CA GLY A 404 -14.86 -1.75 1.52
C GLY A 404 -14.01 -2.08 2.74
N ALA A 405 -13.44 -1.06 3.38
CA ALA A 405 -12.58 -1.24 4.56
C ALA A 405 -13.34 -1.80 5.77
N VAL A 406 -14.55 -1.28 6.04
CA VAL A 406 -15.29 -1.63 7.28
C VAL A 406 -16.29 -2.78 7.09
N ARG A 407 -16.75 -3.05 5.86
CA ARG A 407 -17.73 -4.12 5.59
C ARG A 407 -17.12 -5.36 4.96
N GLY A 408 -16.06 -5.20 4.19
CA GLY A 408 -15.34 -6.28 3.55
C GLY A 408 -14.99 -5.98 2.10
N ALA A 409 -13.74 -6.27 1.74
CA ALA A 409 -13.21 -6.07 0.40
C ALA A 409 -13.07 -7.38 -0.40
N MET A 410 -13.24 -8.53 0.24
CA MET A 410 -12.97 -9.85 -0.35
C MET A 410 -14.24 -10.64 -0.70
N ASN A 411 -15.42 -10.18 -0.28
CA ASN A 411 -16.68 -10.84 -0.55
C ASN A 411 -17.46 -10.08 -1.62
N CYS A 412 -17.39 -10.54 -2.86
CA CYS A 412 -18.23 -10.03 -3.93
C CYS A 412 -18.89 -11.18 -4.72
N PRO A 413 -20.21 -11.17 -4.91
CA PRO A 413 -20.85 -12.04 -5.87
C PRO A 413 -20.41 -11.70 -7.30
N HIS A 414 -20.14 -12.70 -8.12
CA HIS A 414 -19.81 -12.51 -9.54
C HIS A 414 -20.83 -11.61 -10.25
N GLY A 415 -20.35 -10.69 -11.07
CA GLY A 415 -21.15 -9.84 -11.92
C GLY A 415 -21.88 -8.68 -11.22
N ARG A 416 -21.64 -8.46 -9.91
CA ARG A 416 -22.23 -7.34 -9.17
C ARG A 416 -21.17 -6.36 -8.69
N ASN A 417 -21.53 -5.07 -8.63
CA ASN A 417 -20.67 -4.06 -8.04
C ASN A 417 -20.53 -4.31 -6.53
N ALA A 418 -19.31 -4.54 -6.05
CA ALA A 418 -19.03 -4.91 -4.67
C ALA A 418 -19.48 -3.83 -3.67
N PHE A 419 -19.39 -2.55 -4.00
CA PHE A 419 -19.85 -1.45 -3.15
C PHE A 419 -21.35 -1.57 -2.84
N TRP A 420 -22.19 -1.72 -3.87
CA TRP A 420 -23.64 -1.85 -3.68
C TRP A 420 -24.01 -3.11 -2.93
N ASN A 421 -23.29 -4.22 -3.14
CA ASN A 421 -23.52 -5.45 -2.38
C ASN A 421 -23.20 -5.28 -0.90
N GLN A 422 -22.08 -4.64 -0.57
CA GLN A 422 -21.71 -4.38 0.82
C GLN A 422 -22.68 -3.41 1.48
N LEU A 423 -23.13 -2.39 0.74
CA LEU A 423 -24.12 -1.43 1.24
C LEU A 423 -25.49 -2.08 1.50
N ALA A 424 -25.97 -2.93 0.58
CA ALA A 424 -27.23 -3.66 0.74
C ALA A 424 -27.17 -4.66 1.90
N GLY A 425 -26.00 -5.21 2.22
CA GLY A 425 -25.80 -6.10 3.37
C GLY A 425 -25.81 -5.40 4.74
N ILE A 426 -25.84 -4.06 4.79
CA ILE A 426 -25.98 -3.35 6.05
C ILE A 426 -27.37 -3.64 6.65
N GLY A 427 -27.36 -4.28 7.83
CA GLY A 427 -28.60 -4.67 8.53
C GLY A 427 -29.17 -6.04 8.17
N GLN A 428 -28.59 -6.78 7.20
CA GLN A 428 -29.05 -8.12 6.81
C GLN A 428 -28.05 -9.24 7.15
N GLY A 429 -26.85 -8.90 7.59
CA GLY A 429 -25.76 -9.84 7.75
C GLY A 429 -25.43 -10.21 9.20
N GLU A 430 -24.59 -11.23 9.35
CA GLU A 430 -23.97 -11.57 10.61
C GLU A 430 -23.28 -10.36 11.23
N ALA A 431 -23.32 -10.26 12.55
CA ALA A 431 -22.66 -9.20 13.29
C ALA A 431 -21.13 -9.28 13.03
N GLN A 432 -20.59 -8.22 12.42
CA GLN A 432 -19.15 -8.12 12.23
C GLN A 432 -18.49 -7.74 13.55
N SER A 433 -17.33 -8.33 13.81
CA SER A 433 -16.47 -7.93 14.90
C SER A 433 -15.27 -7.13 14.39
N TYR A 434 -14.84 -6.18 15.20
CA TYR A 434 -13.69 -5.31 14.95
C TYR A 434 -12.68 -5.51 16.08
N PRO A 435 -11.74 -6.49 15.95
CA PRO A 435 -10.94 -6.95 17.08
C PRO A 435 -10.06 -5.87 17.73
N LEU A 436 -9.62 -4.87 16.96
CA LEU A 436 -8.74 -3.80 17.47
C LEU A 436 -9.48 -2.48 17.73
N ALA A 437 -10.67 -2.27 17.16
CA ALA A 437 -11.39 -1.00 17.26
C ALA A 437 -11.61 -0.54 18.72
N PRO A 438 -11.98 -1.40 19.69
CA PRO A 438 -12.16 -0.98 21.08
C PRO A 438 -10.92 -0.31 21.70
N TRP A 439 -9.72 -0.70 21.26
CA TRP A 439 -8.45 -0.18 21.74
C TRP A 439 -7.93 1.01 20.95
N LEU A 440 -8.31 1.12 19.66
CA LEU A 440 -7.74 2.09 18.73
C LEU A 440 -8.61 3.32 18.51
N ILE A 441 -9.92 3.26 18.76
CA ILE A 441 -10.83 4.40 18.52
C ILE A 441 -10.44 5.61 19.36
N LEU A 442 -10.18 5.44 20.66
CA LEU A 442 -9.81 6.56 21.53
C LEU A 442 -8.48 7.20 21.10
N PRO A 443 -7.38 6.45 20.93
CA PRO A 443 -6.15 7.01 20.35
C PRO A 443 -6.35 7.69 19.00
N PHE A 444 -7.18 7.14 18.12
CA PHE A 444 -7.51 7.73 16.83
C PHE A 444 -8.18 9.10 16.98
N VAL A 445 -9.19 9.22 17.83
CA VAL A 445 -9.89 10.49 18.10
C VAL A 445 -8.91 11.53 18.67
N VAL A 446 -8.09 11.16 19.64
CA VAL A 446 -7.06 12.05 20.20
C VAL A 446 -6.08 12.51 19.14
N CYS A 447 -5.54 11.59 18.32
CA CYS A 447 -4.65 11.95 17.23
C CYS A 447 -5.32 12.87 16.19
N THR A 448 -6.60 12.66 15.89
CA THR A 448 -7.36 13.51 14.98
C THR A 448 -7.47 14.94 15.53
N ILE A 449 -7.83 15.08 16.79
CA ILE A 449 -7.92 16.40 17.44
C ILE A 449 -6.55 17.10 17.42
N LEU A 450 -5.49 16.41 17.83
CA LEU A 450 -4.13 16.97 17.81
C LEU A 450 -3.67 17.37 16.40
N PHE A 451 -4.01 16.57 15.39
CA PHE A 451 -3.71 16.86 13.99
C PHE A 451 -4.40 18.15 13.53
N VAL A 452 -5.71 18.29 13.79
CA VAL A 452 -6.49 19.48 13.44
C VAL A 452 -5.97 20.73 14.16
N LEU A 453 -5.66 20.62 15.46
CA LEU A 453 -5.08 21.72 16.24
C LEU A 453 -3.72 22.13 15.70
N ASN A 454 -2.87 21.17 15.31
CA ASN A 454 -1.56 21.47 14.73
C ASN A 454 -1.71 22.21 13.37
N LEU A 455 -2.65 21.79 12.52
CA LEU A 455 -2.95 22.50 11.26
C LEU A 455 -3.44 23.92 11.49
N ALA A 456 -4.32 24.14 12.48
CA ALA A 456 -4.84 25.46 12.82
C ALA A 456 -3.71 26.39 13.33
N ALA A 457 -2.82 25.86 14.17
CA ALA A 457 -1.65 26.61 14.66
C ALA A 457 -0.70 27.03 13.53
N GLN A 458 -0.44 26.14 12.57
CA GLN A 458 0.42 26.45 11.42
C GLN A 458 -0.17 27.52 10.49
N ARG A 459 -1.49 27.62 10.37
CA ARG A 459 -2.14 28.69 9.60
C ARG A 459 -1.93 30.06 10.26
N ARG A 460 -2.06 30.15 11.59
CA ARG A 460 -1.90 31.40 12.34
C ARG A 460 -0.48 31.99 12.23
N THR A 461 0.54 31.14 12.28
CA THR A 461 1.94 31.60 12.16
C THR A 461 2.30 32.10 10.78
N ARG A 462 1.58 31.69 9.71
CA ARG A 462 1.79 32.19 8.34
C ARG A 462 1.08 33.52 8.05
N THR A 463 0.01 33.84 8.77
CA THR A 463 -0.78 35.07 8.60
C THR A 463 -0.23 36.25 9.38
N HIS A 464 0.68 36.04 10.33
CA HIS A 464 1.40 37.10 11.08
C HIS A 464 2.91 36.86 10.92
N PRO A 465 3.54 37.25 9.79
CA PRO A 465 4.98 37.42 9.76
C PRO A 465 5.32 38.57 10.69
N ILE A 466 6.11 38.27 11.74
CA ILE A 466 6.72 39.27 12.64
C ILE A 466 7.71 40.10 11.86
#